data_dcc11c4f5cc319b6a4b8567be75a1ca2
#
_entry.id   dcc11c4f5cc319b6a4b8567be75a1ca2
#
_cell.length_a   1.000
_cell.length_b   1.000
_cell.length_c   1.000
_cell.angle_alpha   90.00
_cell.angle_beta   90.00
_cell.angle_gamma   90.00
#
_symmetry.space_group_name_H-M   'P 1'
#
loop_
_entity.id
_entity.type
_entity.pdbx_description
1 polymer ?
#
loop_
_entity_poly.entity_id
_entity_poly.type
_entity_poly.pdbx_seq_one_letter_code
_entity_poly.pdbx_strand_id
1 'polypeptide(L)'
;LMMLQRELTGKVTGYQLPDSPVQKQIISFLSMLSQTPTYRISLGIDGCGVPVFALPMRNIALAYAKLADPFNLPDDIREAITYNFDCINKNPEKINDYFTPSYYVNKNPDLLMKDGSRGVICMAIRSRKLGIVIKLEDGWSDEYQGIIVARVLEQLQYDDKELIEQLKKTYITKIYNDCKDEVGHAEADFDIHIEQSYFDELFGNAEPEEDDSDESDADTADESSDSEDSDIDSSIEDEDMEELEDDEDLIPTKPINRPVKKTASKILIL
;
A
#
# COMPACT_ATOMS: atom_id res chain seq x y z
N LEU A 1 1.59 20.66 -6.95
CA LEU A 1 0.19 20.90 -7.40
C LEU A 1 -0.05 22.34 -7.81
N MET A 2 0.32 23.35 -6.98
CA MET A 2 0.11 24.78 -7.32
C MET A 2 0.80 25.21 -8.63
N MET A 3 2.01 24.75 -8.90
CA MET A 3 2.71 25.08 -10.16
C MET A 3 2.00 24.47 -11.37
N LEU A 4 1.61 23.20 -11.28
CA LEU A 4 0.84 22.54 -12.34
C LEU A 4 -0.53 23.24 -12.57
N GLN A 5 -1.21 23.62 -11.49
CA GLN A 5 -2.45 24.39 -11.61
C GLN A 5 -2.22 25.73 -12.34
N ARG A 6 -1.09 26.41 -12.04
CA ARG A 6 -0.72 27.64 -12.71
C ARG A 6 -0.48 27.43 -14.22
N GLU A 7 0.20 26.37 -14.59
CA GLU A 7 0.43 26.02 -16.00
C GLU A 7 -0.88 25.74 -16.73
N LEU A 8 -1.79 25.00 -16.09
CA LEU A 8 -3.08 24.62 -16.69
C LEU A 8 -4.10 25.77 -16.77
N THR A 9 -4.06 26.73 -15.83
CA THR A 9 -5.13 27.72 -15.66
C THR A 9 -4.66 29.18 -15.60
N GLY A 10 -3.36 29.42 -15.53
CA GLY A 10 -2.76 30.72 -15.25
C GLY A 10 -2.87 31.20 -13.80
N LYS A 11 -3.49 30.42 -12.90
CA LYS A 11 -3.71 30.76 -11.48
C LYS A 11 -3.18 29.66 -10.58
N VAL A 12 -2.64 30.02 -9.40
CA VAL A 12 -2.17 29.05 -8.38
C VAL A 12 -3.28 28.62 -7.41
N THR A 13 -4.39 29.34 -7.34
CA THR A 13 -5.50 29.07 -6.43
C THR A 13 -6.44 28.01 -6.99
N GLY A 14 -7.16 27.32 -6.09
CA GLY A 14 -8.18 26.34 -6.46
C GLY A 14 -7.66 24.95 -6.81
N TYR A 15 -6.35 24.69 -6.68
CA TYR A 15 -5.75 23.36 -6.95
C TYR A 15 -6.31 22.27 -6.03
N GLN A 16 -6.81 22.64 -4.86
CA GLN A 16 -7.42 21.74 -3.88
C GLN A 16 -8.87 21.37 -4.20
N LEU A 17 -9.50 22.07 -5.14
CA LEU A 17 -10.89 21.77 -5.48
C LEU A 17 -10.97 20.46 -6.28
N PRO A 18 -11.91 19.55 -5.97
CA PRO A 18 -12.05 18.27 -6.67
C PRO A 18 -12.18 18.42 -8.19
N ASP A 19 -12.86 19.45 -8.65
CA ASP A 19 -13.10 19.73 -10.07
C ASP A 19 -11.98 20.51 -10.75
N SER A 20 -10.91 20.85 -10.04
CA SER A 20 -9.79 21.59 -10.63
C SER A 20 -9.09 20.76 -11.70
N PRO A 21 -8.51 21.38 -12.74
CA PRO A 21 -7.79 20.68 -13.79
C PRO A 21 -6.69 19.76 -13.26
N VAL A 22 -5.96 20.17 -12.22
CA VAL A 22 -4.89 19.36 -11.63
C VAL A 22 -5.44 18.11 -10.95
N GLN A 23 -6.57 18.19 -10.24
CA GLN A 23 -7.17 17.02 -9.59
C GLN A 23 -7.77 16.04 -10.61
N LYS A 24 -8.33 16.57 -11.73
CA LYS A 24 -8.76 15.74 -12.85
C LYS A 24 -7.62 14.98 -13.52
N GLN A 25 -6.44 15.59 -13.64
CA GLN A 25 -5.25 14.87 -14.12
C GLN A 25 -4.83 13.79 -13.13
N ILE A 26 -4.78 14.08 -11.83
CA ILE A 26 -4.39 13.10 -10.81
C ILE A 26 -5.30 11.86 -10.86
N ILE A 27 -6.63 12.05 -10.88
CA ILE A 27 -7.55 10.90 -10.94
C ILE A 27 -7.43 10.13 -12.26
N SER A 28 -7.12 10.80 -13.38
CA SER A 28 -6.85 10.16 -14.65
C SER A 28 -5.59 9.28 -14.60
N PHE A 29 -4.49 9.78 -14.02
CA PHE A 29 -3.28 8.98 -13.81
C PHE A 29 -3.52 7.79 -12.87
N LEU A 30 -4.21 8.01 -11.76
CA LEU A 30 -4.59 6.93 -10.86
C LEU A 30 -5.42 5.86 -11.57
N SER A 31 -6.39 6.25 -12.38
CA SER A 31 -7.21 5.34 -13.19
C SER A 31 -6.35 4.51 -14.14
N MET A 32 -5.42 5.15 -14.85
CA MET A 32 -4.53 4.48 -15.81
C MET A 32 -3.57 3.51 -15.10
N LEU A 33 -2.91 3.95 -14.02
CA LEU A 33 -1.94 3.12 -13.32
C LEU A 33 -2.61 1.96 -12.56
N SER A 34 -3.73 2.23 -11.89
CA SER A 34 -4.44 1.24 -11.08
C SER A 34 -5.39 0.35 -11.88
N GLN A 35 -5.62 0.64 -13.17
CA GLN A 35 -6.65 0.01 -14.00
C GLN A 35 -8.05 0.06 -13.35
N THR A 36 -8.33 1.16 -12.62
CA THR A 36 -9.63 1.40 -12.00
C THR A 36 -10.33 2.54 -12.74
N PRO A 37 -11.52 2.32 -13.33
CA PRO A 37 -12.27 3.39 -13.97
C PRO A 37 -12.49 4.56 -13.00
N THR A 38 -12.40 5.80 -13.49
CA THR A 38 -12.48 7.01 -12.65
C THR A 38 -13.75 7.06 -11.80
N TYR A 39 -14.89 6.57 -12.33
CA TYR A 39 -16.17 6.54 -11.62
C TYR A 39 -16.21 5.52 -10.45
N ARG A 40 -15.24 4.59 -10.38
CA ARG A 40 -15.06 3.63 -9.27
C ARG A 40 -14.03 4.08 -8.23
N ILE A 41 -13.35 5.17 -8.48
CA ILE A 41 -12.41 5.77 -7.53
C ILE A 41 -13.22 6.67 -6.60
N SER A 42 -13.35 6.27 -5.34
CA SER A 42 -14.03 7.10 -4.35
C SER A 42 -13.15 8.30 -3.98
N LEU A 43 -13.78 9.45 -3.78
CA LEU A 43 -13.10 10.70 -3.44
C LEU A 43 -13.54 11.15 -2.05
N GLY A 44 -12.57 11.52 -1.22
CA GLY A 44 -12.77 12.21 0.05
C GLY A 44 -11.97 13.51 0.09
N ILE A 45 -12.15 14.30 1.13
CA ILE A 45 -11.34 15.49 1.39
C ILE A 45 -10.50 15.25 2.63
N ASP A 46 -9.20 15.41 2.52
CA ASP A 46 -8.27 15.24 3.63
C ASP A 46 -8.28 16.46 4.57
N GLY A 47 -7.68 16.30 5.74
CA GLY A 47 -7.54 17.37 6.74
C GLY A 47 -6.80 18.61 6.21
N CYS A 48 -5.96 18.47 5.20
CA CYS A 48 -5.32 19.59 4.49
C CYS A 48 -6.21 20.25 3.41
N GLY A 49 -7.45 19.79 3.20
CA GLY A 49 -8.38 20.31 2.21
C GLY A 49 -8.15 19.82 0.77
N VAL A 50 -7.20 18.90 0.56
CA VAL A 50 -6.91 18.33 -0.78
C VAL A 50 -7.69 17.03 -0.95
N PRO A 51 -8.18 16.70 -2.16
CA PRO A 51 -8.81 15.42 -2.44
C PRO A 51 -7.89 14.24 -2.14
N VAL A 52 -8.46 13.21 -1.51
CA VAL A 52 -7.86 11.89 -1.35
C VAL A 52 -8.71 10.85 -2.07
N PHE A 53 -8.06 9.80 -2.56
CA PHE A 53 -8.70 8.81 -3.42
C PHE A 53 -8.65 7.43 -2.77
N ALA A 54 -9.78 6.74 -2.73
CA ALA A 54 -9.88 5.38 -2.25
C ALA A 54 -10.03 4.39 -3.41
N LEU A 55 -9.20 3.35 -3.37
CA LEU A 55 -9.10 2.30 -4.36
C LEU A 55 -8.97 0.94 -3.65
N PRO A 56 -9.37 -0.17 -4.27
CA PRO A 56 -9.03 -1.49 -3.75
C PRO A 56 -7.51 -1.64 -3.60
N MET A 57 -7.05 -2.27 -2.52
CA MET A 57 -5.60 -2.47 -2.27
C MET A 57 -4.89 -3.11 -3.46
N ARG A 58 -5.52 -4.11 -4.10
CA ARG A 58 -4.98 -4.76 -5.31
C ARG A 58 -4.66 -3.76 -6.41
N ASN A 59 -5.54 -2.80 -6.63
CA ASN A 59 -5.38 -1.81 -7.69
C ASN A 59 -4.29 -0.78 -7.33
N ILE A 60 -4.10 -0.49 -6.04
CA ILE A 60 -2.97 0.33 -5.57
C ILE A 60 -1.66 -0.44 -5.78
N ALA A 61 -1.59 -1.73 -5.40
CA ALA A 61 -0.40 -2.56 -5.63
C ALA A 61 -0.07 -2.64 -7.13
N LEU A 62 -1.07 -2.82 -8.01
CA LEU A 62 -0.89 -2.79 -9.46
C LEU A 62 -0.30 -1.46 -9.96
N ALA A 63 -0.75 -0.33 -9.41
CA ALA A 63 -0.18 0.96 -9.74
C ALA A 63 1.31 1.01 -9.36
N TYR A 64 1.68 0.52 -8.18
CA TYR A 64 3.08 0.47 -7.76
C TYR A 64 3.91 -0.54 -8.57
N ALA A 65 3.34 -1.67 -8.99
CA ALA A 65 4.00 -2.59 -9.93
C ALA A 65 4.32 -1.90 -11.26
N LYS A 66 3.40 -1.06 -11.78
CA LYS A 66 3.67 -0.24 -12.98
C LYS A 66 4.71 0.88 -12.75
N LEU A 67 4.86 1.36 -11.51
CA LEU A 67 5.99 2.25 -11.18
C LEU A 67 7.31 1.49 -11.17
N ALA A 68 7.30 0.22 -10.77
CA ALA A 68 8.47 -0.66 -10.82
C ALA A 68 8.86 -1.02 -12.26
N ASP A 69 7.85 -1.36 -13.11
CA ASP A 69 8.03 -1.69 -14.54
C ASP A 69 7.05 -0.89 -15.41
N PRO A 70 7.42 0.32 -15.85
CA PRO A 70 6.56 1.16 -16.67
C PRO A 70 6.59 0.79 -18.17
N PHE A 71 7.14 -0.37 -18.55
CA PHE A 71 7.40 -0.76 -19.96
C PHE A 71 6.15 -0.68 -20.84
N ASN A 72 5.00 -1.08 -20.34
CA ASN A 72 3.73 -1.10 -21.09
C ASN A 72 2.95 0.23 -21.03
N LEU A 73 3.57 1.31 -20.59
CA LEU A 73 2.98 2.64 -20.56
C LEU A 73 3.45 3.49 -21.75
N PRO A 74 2.72 4.57 -22.10
CA PRO A 74 3.17 5.53 -23.11
C PRO A 74 4.57 6.07 -22.80
N ASP A 75 5.35 6.37 -23.84
CA ASP A 75 6.77 6.73 -23.72
C ASP A 75 7.01 7.91 -22.79
N ASP A 76 6.22 8.98 -22.91
CA ASP A 76 6.29 10.16 -22.06
C ASP A 76 6.00 9.87 -20.58
N ILE A 77 5.03 8.99 -20.31
CA ILE A 77 4.71 8.53 -18.97
C ILE A 77 5.81 7.65 -18.40
N ARG A 78 6.35 6.73 -19.21
CA ARG A 78 7.46 5.86 -18.84
C ARG A 78 8.71 6.67 -18.46
N GLU A 79 9.07 7.64 -19.27
CA GLU A 79 10.20 8.53 -19.01
C GLU A 79 9.97 9.34 -17.72
N ALA A 80 8.78 9.89 -17.54
CA ALA A 80 8.43 10.65 -16.33
C ALA A 80 8.48 9.78 -15.06
N ILE A 81 7.96 8.56 -15.10
CA ILE A 81 8.04 7.61 -13.97
C ILE A 81 9.49 7.28 -13.64
N THR A 82 10.28 6.91 -14.64
CA THR A 82 11.69 6.55 -14.45
C THR A 82 12.48 7.71 -13.86
N TYR A 83 12.31 8.91 -14.42
CA TYR A 83 12.95 10.12 -13.92
C TYR A 83 12.58 10.44 -12.47
N ASN A 84 11.28 10.40 -12.13
CA ASN A 84 10.83 10.72 -10.77
C ASN A 84 11.29 9.67 -9.76
N PHE A 85 11.25 8.39 -10.10
CA PHE A 85 11.77 7.32 -9.26
C PHE A 85 13.25 7.56 -8.93
N ASP A 86 14.07 7.85 -9.94
CA ASP A 86 15.49 8.13 -9.76
C ASP A 86 15.75 9.42 -8.96
N CYS A 87 14.91 10.45 -9.13
CA CYS A 87 15.00 11.67 -8.33
C CYS A 87 14.72 11.42 -6.85
N ILE A 88 13.75 10.56 -6.53
CA ILE A 88 13.42 10.16 -5.16
C ILE A 88 14.61 9.42 -4.54
N ASN A 89 15.17 8.45 -5.24
CA ASN A 89 16.30 7.66 -4.74
C ASN A 89 17.57 8.50 -4.54
N LYS A 90 17.81 9.48 -5.40
CA LYS A 90 18.96 10.40 -5.28
C LYS A 90 18.82 11.42 -4.16
N ASN A 91 17.61 11.74 -3.75
CA ASN A 91 17.33 12.80 -2.77
C ASN A 91 16.20 12.37 -1.80
N PRO A 92 16.33 11.24 -1.11
CA PRO A 92 15.28 10.74 -0.24
C PRO A 92 14.89 11.72 0.87
N GLU A 93 15.85 12.53 1.35
CA GLU A 93 15.66 13.56 2.36
C GLU A 93 14.76 14.73 1.93
N LYS A 94 14.53 14.92 0.62
CA LYS A 94 13.64 15.99 0.12
C LYS A 94 12.18 15.59 0.13
N ILE A 95 11.89 14.30 0.24
CA ILE A 95 10.55 13.74 0.09
C ILE A 95 10.08 13.06 1.37
N ASN A 96 11.03 12.55 2.16
CA ASN A 96 10.76 11.78 3.36
C ASN A 96 11.47 12.41 4.56
N ASP A 97 10.82 12.34 5.70
CA ASP A 97 11.47 12.70 6.95
C ASP A 97 12.55 11.67 7.32
N TYR A 98 13.66 12.13 7.91
CA TYR A 98 14.83 11.30 8.26
C TYR A 98 14.54 10.10 9.17
N PHE A 99 13.39 10.09 9.83
CA PHE A 99 13.01 9.04 10.77
C PHE A 99 11.93 8.09 10.21
N THR A 100 11.53 8.26 8.94
CA THR A 100 10.53 7.39 8.34
C THR A 100 11.17 6.18 7.66
N PRO A 101 10.49 5.02 7.59
CA PRO A 101 10.98 3.87 6.84
C PRO A 101 11.26 4.20 5.38
N SER A 102 10.43 5.02 4.76
CA SER A 102 10.59 5.47 3.38
C SER A 102 11.90 6.22 3.13
N TYR A 103 12.43 6.95 4.12
CA TYR A 103 13.75 7.58 3.98
C TYR A 103 14.86 6.54 3.79
N TYR A 104 14.86 5.47 4.56
CA TYR A 104 15.87 4.43 4.47
C TYR A 104 15.69 3.56 3.23
N VAL A 105 14.46 3.15 2.93
CA VAL A 105 14.13 2.32 1.78
C VAL A 105 14.47 3.03 0.47
N ASN A 106 14.14 4.31 0.35
CA ASN A 106 14.38 5.08 -0.87
C ASN A 106 15.86 5.42 -1.14
N LYS A 107 16.78 5.09 -0.23
CA LYS A 107 18.23 5.13 -0.53
C LYS A 107 18.68 4.00 -1.45
N ASN A 108 17.92 2.92 -1.49
CA ASN A 108 18.18 1.82 -2.41
C ASN A 108 17.55 2.15 -3.78
N PRO A 109 18.34 2.19 -4.88
CA PRO A 109 17.84 2.59 -6.21
C PRO A 109 16.84 1.60 -6.82
N ASP A 110 16.76 0.38 -6.29
CA ASP A 110 15.80 -0.63 -6.71
C ASP A 110 14.42 -0.46 -6.06
N LEU A 111 14.34 0.31 -4.99
CA LEU A 111 13.14 0.44 -4.17
C LEU A 111 12.51 1.83 -4.28
N LEU A 112 11.20 1.87 -4.30
CA LEU A 112 10.41 3.07 -4.06
C LEU A 112 9.40 2.77 -2.96
N MET A 113 9.39 3.57 -1.91
CA MET A 113 8.41 3.46 -0.83
C MET A 113 7.80 4.82 -0.53
N LYS A 114 6.48 4.82 -0.30
CA LYS A 114 5.77 5.96 0.26
C LYS A 114 4.80 5.49 1.33
N ASP A 115 4.98 6.04 2.50
CA ASP A 115 4.06 5.95 3.62
C ASP A 115 2.88 6.91 3.43
N GLY A 116 1.71 6.49 3.86
CA GLY A 116 0.50 7.31 3.93
C GLY A 116 -0.03 7.35 5.35
N SER A 117 -0.85 8.34 5.65
CA SER A 117 -1.53 8.43 6.95
C SER A 117 -2.38 7.20 7.22
N ARG A 118 -2.58 6.91 8.50
CA ARG A 118 -3.47 5.82 8.95
C ARG A 118 -2.95 4.43 8.57
N GLY A 119 -1.64 4.22 8.63
CA GLY A 119 -1.02 2.91 8.48
C GLY A 119 -1.10 2.34 7.06
N VAL A 120 -1.00 3.18 6.04
CA VAL A 120 -0.85 2.76 4.64
C VAL A 120 0.61 2.83 4.25
N ILE A 121 1.13 1.76 3.66
CA ILE A 121 2.48 1.69 3.11
C ILE A 121 2.37 1.13 1.69
N CYS A 122 2.99 1.82 0.74
CA CYS A 122 3.07 1.36 -0.64
C CYS A 122 4.54 1.27 -1.05
N MET A 123 4.89 0.21 -1.76
CA MET A 123 6.27 -0.04 -2.16
C MET A 123 6.33 -0.62 -3.57
N ALA A 124 7.39 -0.30 -4.31
CA ALA A 124 7.72 -0.85 -5.61
C ALA A 124 9.14 -1.43 -5.57
N ILE A 125 9.37 -2.59 -6.20
CA ILE A 125 10.68 -3.24 -6.35
C ILE A 125 10.94 -3.39 -7.85
N ARG A 126 11.90 -2.62 -8.40
CA ARG A 126 12.18 -2.59 -9.84
C ARG A 126 12.68 -3.92 -10.37
N SER A 127 13.68 -4.52 -9.70
CA SER A 127 14.29 -5.78 -10.11
C SER A 127 13.30 -6.94 -10.22
N ARG A 128 12.16 -6.81 -9.50
CA ARG A 128 11.12 -7.83 -9.43
C ARG A 128 9.80 -7.42 -10.07
N LYS A 129 9.73 -6.20 -10.63
CA LYS A 129 8.51 -5.63 -11.24
C LYS A 129 7.30 -5.67 -10.30
N LEU A 130 7.55 -5.53 -9.00
CA LEU A 130 6.64 -5.87 -7.92
C LEU A 130 6.07 -4.61 -7.27
N GLY A 131 4.76 -4.60 -7.03
CA GLY A 131 4.06 -3.60 -6.23
C GLY A 131 3.50 -4.20 -4.95
N ILE A 132 3.70 -3.51 -3.83
CA ILE A 132 3.31 -3.97 -2.49
C ILE A 132 2.46 -2.89 -1.83
N VAL A 133 1.36 -3.30 -1.20
CA VAL A 133 0.53 -2.45 -0.35
C VAL A 133 0.30 -3.13 0.99
N ILE A 134 0.58 -2.40 2.05
CA ILE A 134 0.34 -2.82 3.42
C ILE A 134 -0.69 -1.86 4.02
N LYS A 135 -1.68 -2.40 4.72
CA LYS A 135 -2.66 -1.63 5.48
C LYS A 135 -2.72 -2.14 6.91
N LEU A 136 -2.37 -1.28 7.85
CA LEU A 136 -2.55 -1.55 9.29
C LEU A 136 -4.00 -1.26 9.68
N GLU A 137 -4.65 -2.19 10.35
CA GLU A 137 -6.09 -2.11 10.64
C GLU A 137 -6.41 -0.97 11.59
N ASP A 138 -5.63 -0.81 12.63
CA ASP A 138 -5.82 0.25 13.63
C ASP A 138 -5.53 1.66 13.08
N GLY A 139 -4.76 1.77 12.00
CA GLY A 139 -4.40 3.04 11.39
C GLY A 139 -3.55 3.97 12.25
N TRP A 140 -3.00 3.49 13.39
CA TRP A 140 -2.27 4.30 14.37
C TRP A 140 -0.88 3.76 14.71
N SER A 141 -0.53 2.58 14.22
CA SER A 141 0.73 1.89 14.54
C SER A 141 1.88 2.32 13.61
N ASP A 142 1.99 3.61 13.36
CA ASP A 142 3.02 4.16 12.44
C ASP A 142 4.45 3.89 12.95
N GLU A 143 4.65 3.81 14.26
CA GLU A 143 5.93 3.48 14.89
C GLU A 143 6.44 2.07 14.57
N TYR A 144 5.57 1.15 14.12
CA TYR A 144 5.93 -0.22 13.78
C TYR A 144 6.14 -0.44 12.27
N GLN A 145 5.93 0.56 11.44
CA GLN A 145 6.05 0.44 9.98
C GLN A 145 7.42 -0.10 9.56
N GLY A 146 8.50 0.33 10.21
CA GLY A 146 9.85 -0.10 9.87
C GLY A 146 10.09 -1.59 10.07
N ILE A 147 9.65 -2.16 11.19
CA ILE A 147 9.79 -3.61 11.45
C ILE A 147 8.88 -4.44 10.56
N ILE A 148 7.71 -3.90 10.20
CA ILE A 148 6.79 -4.56 9.26
C ILE A 148 7.40 -4.61 7.86
N VAL A 149 7.96 -3.50 7.37
CA VAL A 149 8.66 -3.44 6.09
C VAL A 149 9.88 -4.35 6.07
N ALA A 150 10.68 -4.38 7.15
CA ALA A 150 11.80 -5.30 7.28
C ALA A 150 11.35 -6.75 7.17
N ARG A 151 10.25 -7.13 7.84
CA ARG A 151 9.70 -8.49 7.79
C ARG A 151 9.21 -8.86 6.39
N VAL A 152 8.57 -7.93 5.67
CA VAL A 152 8.15 -8.13 4.28
C VAL A 152 9.35 -8.40 3.38
N LEU A 153 10.40 -7.56 3.46
CA LEU A 153 11.62 -7.72 2.67
C LEU A 153 12.35 -9.03 3.01
N GLU A 154 12.35 -9.46 4.27
CA GLU A 154 12.92 -10.77 4.67
C GLU A 154 12.19 -11.93 4.03
N GLN A 155 10.87 -11.95 4.12
CA GLN A 155 10.06 -13.03 3.55
C GLN A 155 10.12 -13.07 2.03
N LEU A 156 10.28 -11.91 1.40
CA LEU A 156 10.59 -11.81 -0.02
C LEU A 156 12.04 -12.19 -0.35
N GLN A 157 12.87 -12.55 0.62
CA GLN A 157 14.29 -12.86 0.42
C GLN A 157 15.03 -11.74 -0.34
N TYR A 158 14.72 -10.48 0.01
CA TYR A 158 15.37 -9.35 -0.63
C TYR A 158 16.85 -9.27 -0.26
N ASP A 159 17.70 -8.94 -1.26
CA ASP A 159 19.15 -9.12 -1.12
C ASP A 159 19.83 -8.11 -0.20
N ASP A 160 19.26 -6.90 -0.03
CA ASP A 160 19.83 -5.84 0.81
C ASP A 160 19.61 -6.12 2.30
N LYS A 161 20.46 -7.00 2.85
CA LYS A 161 20.41 -7.38 4.28
C LYS A 161 20.78 -6.21 5.19
N GLU A 162 21.61 -5.27 4.71
CA GLU A 162 22.02 -4.08 5.47
C GLU A 162 20.80 -3.17 5.70
N LEU A 163 20.01 -2.91 4.66
CA LEU A 163 18.76 -2.16 4.77
C LEU A 163 17.80 -2.81 5.77
N ILE A 164 17.61 -4.13 5.67
CA ILE A 164 16.71 -4.88 6.56
C ILE A 164 17.15 -4.72 8.02
N GLU A 165 18.44 -4.90 8.30
CA GLU A 165 18.98 -4.73 9.65
C GLU A 165 18.91 -3.27 10.13
N GLN A 166 19.11 -2.29 9.22
CA GLN A 166 18.96 -0.88 9.53
C GLN A 166 17.52 -0.56 9.96
N LEU A 167 16.52 -1.06 9.24
CA LEU A 167 15.12 -0.87 9.58
C LEU A 167 14.79 -1.46 10.97
N LYS A 168 15.24 -2.68 11.25
CA LYS A 168 15.05 -3.34 12.56
C LYS A 168 15.70 -2.57 13.73
N LYS A 169 16.86 -1.98 13.50
CA LYS A 169 17.59 -1.23 14.54
C LYS A 169 17.03 0.17 14.79
N THR A 170 16.51 0.80 13.75
CA THR A 170 16.02 2.19 13.83
C THR A 170 14.67 2.26 14.52
N TYR A 171 13.83 1.25 14.35
CA TYR A 171 12.46 1.28 14.86
C TYR A 171 12.36 0.54 16.19
N ILE A 172 11.70 1.21 17.14
CA ILE A 172 11.61 0.77 18.53
C ILE A 172 10.80 -0.52 18.61
N THR A 173 11.45 -1.56 19.11
CA THR A 173 10.81 -2.84 19.42
C THR A 173 10.53 -3.02 20.91
N LYS A 174 11.14 -2.20 21.78
CA LYS A 174 11.03 -2.31 23.24
C LYS A 174 9.92 -1.41 23.77
N ILE A 175 9.07 -1.95 24.61
CA ILE A 175 7.97 -1.26 25.27
C ILE A 175 8.38 -1.00 26.73
N TYR A 176 8.30 0.25 27.16
CA TYR A 176 8.64 0.68 28.51
C TYR A 176 7.40 1.20 29.25
N ASN A 177 7.34 0.96 30.57
CA ASN A 177 6.37 1.59 31.44
C ASN A 177 6.79 3.04 31.81
N ASP A 178 5.96 3.73 32.59
CA ASP A 178 6.23 5.11 33.06
C ASP A 178 7.47 5.18 33.96
N CYS A 179 7.82 4.08 34.63
CA CYS A 179 9.04 3.93 35.43
C CYS A 179 10.28 3.63 34.61
N LYS A 180 10.15 3.55 33.29
CA LYS A 180 11.21 3.18 32.31
C LYS A 180 11.70 1.74 32.42
N ASP A 181 10.94 0.85 33.05
CA ASP A 181 11.21 -0.57 33.01
C ASP A 181 10.76 -1.15 31.67
N GLU A 182 11.56 -2.02 31.06
CA GLU A 182 11.19 -2.79 29.86
C GLU A 182 10.09 -3.79 30.25
N VAL A 183 8.88 -3.62 29.74
CA VAL A 183 7.71 -4.44 30.07
C VAL A 183 7.24 -5.31 28.92
N GLY A 184 7.88 -5.18 27.75
CA GLY A 184 7.57 -5.98 26.58
C GLY A 184 8.34 -5.55 25.34
N HIS A 185 8.04 -6.21 24.24
CA HIS A 185 8.58 -5.85 22.94
C HIS A 185 7.51 -6.02 21.85
N ALA A 186 7.70 -5.31 20.74
CA ALA A 186 6.92 -5.45 19.53
C ALA A 186 7.72 -6.20 18.48
N GLU A 187 7.08 -7.09 17.77
CA GLU A 187 7.66 -7.83 16.64
C GLU A 187 6.62 -7.96 15.52
N ALA A 188 7.08 -8.10 14.29
CA ALA A 188 6.24 -8.34 13.12
C ALA A 188 6.04 -9.85 12.96
N ASP A 189 4.98 -10.38 13.57
CA ASP A 189 4.63 -11.80 13.56
C ASP A 189 3.52 -12.08 12.55
N PHE A 190 3.90 -12.25 11.27
CA PHE A 190 3.01 -12.64 10.19
C PHE A 190 3.80 -13.36 9.09
N ASP A 191 3.08 -14.13 8.27
CA ASP A 191 3.62 -14.76 7.08
C ASP A 191 2.90 -14.24 5.83
N ILE A 192 3.68 -14.02 4.75
CA ILE A 192 3.17 -13.65 3.44
C ILE A 192 2.88 -14.94 2.68
N HIS A 193 1.64 -15.07 2.21
CA HIS A 193 1.28 -16.16 1.31
C HIS A 193 1.54 -15.72 -0.13
N ILE A 194 2.54 -16.32 -0.75
CA ILE A 194 2.85 -16.14 -2.18
C ILE A 194 2.46 -17.45 -2.86
N GLU A 195 1.70 -17.38 -3.95
CA GLU A 195 1.42 -18.58 -4.76
C GLU A 195 2.72 -19.17 -5.26
N GLN A 196 2.87 -20.50 -5.21
CA GLN A 196 4.13 -21.17 -5.49
C GLN A 196 4.63 -20.85 -6.91
N SER A 197 3.73 -20.83 -7.90
CA SER A 197 4.06 -20.48 -9.29
C SER A 197 4.68 -19.07 -9.42
N TYR A 198 4.16 -18.13 -8.66
CA TYR A 198 4.67 -16.76 -8.64
C TYR A 198 5.98 -16.66 -7.83
N PHE A 199 6.13 -17.46 -6.79
CA PHE A 199 7.38 -17.57 -6.04
C PHE A 199 8.50 -18.11 -6.94
N ASP A 200 8.22 -19.15 -7.74
CA ASP A 200 9.16 -19.74 -8.68
C ASP A 200 9.57 -18.77 -9.79
N GLU A 201 8.62 -17.95 -10.29
CA GLU A 201 8.90 -16.87 -11.24
C GLU A 201 9.81 -15.78 -10.64
N LEU A 202 9.57 -15.38 -9.39
CA LEU A 202 10.34 -14.33 -8.71
C LEU A 202 11.74 -14.77 -8.30
N PHE A 203 11.89 -16.02 -7.89
CA PHE A 203 13.14 -16.53 -7.29
C PHE A 203 13.89 -17.53 -8.17
N GLY A 204 13.33 -17.83 -9.35
CA GLY A 204 14.02 -18.49 -10.45
C GLY A 204 14.59 -19.88 -10.17
N ASN A 205 13.74 -20.89 -10.25
CA ASN A 205 14.12 -22.22 -10.74
C ASN A 205 13.15 -22.61 -11.88
N ALA A 206 12.93 -21.71 -12.83
CA ALA A 206 12.27 -22.06 -14.06
C ALA A 206 13.21 -22.97 -14.85
N GLU A 207 12.95 -24.26 -14.84
CA GLU A 207 13.45 -25.13 -15.88
C GLU A 207 12.94 -24.59 -17.22
N PRO A 208 13.76 -24.61 -18.31
CA PRO A 208 13.32 -24.09 -19.60
C PRO A 208 12.07 -24.86 -20.04
N GLU A 209 10.99 -24.13 -20.33
CA GLU A 209 9.79 -24.71 -20.94
C GLU A 209 10.20 -25.41 -22.22
N GLU A 210 10.06 -26.72 -22.28
CA GLU A 210 10.12 -27.48 -23.52
C GLU A 210 8.90 -27.09 -24.35
N ASP A 211 9.16 -26.52 -25.50
CA ASP A 211 8.18 -26.07 -26.49
C ASP A 211 7.49 -27.30 -27.12
N ASP A 212 6.42 -27.77 -26.50
CA ASP A 212 5.52 -28.75 -27.05
C ASP A 212 4.41 -28.02 -27.84
N SER A 213 4.78 -27.69 -29.07
CA SER A 213 3.82 -27.37 -30.12
C SER A 213 3.14 -28.65 -30.61
N ASP A 214 1.96 -28.94 -30.13
CA ASP A 214 1.01 -29.84 -30.78
C ASP A 214 -0.39 -29.22 -30.91
N GLU A 215 -0.72 -29.02 -32.17
CA GLU A 215 -2.02 -28.63 -32.68
C GLU A 215 -3.09 -29.69 -32.34
N SER A 216 -4.29 -29.26 -31.99
CA SER A 216 -5.54 -29.81 -32.58
C SER A 216 -6.78 -29.05 -32.11
N ASP A 217 -7.37 -28.40 -33.04
CA ASP A 217 -8.75 -28.34 -33.52
C ASP A 217 -9.94 -28.65 -32.60
N ALA A 218 -10.85 -27.73 -32.78
CA ALA A 218 -12.30 -27.90 -33.06
C ALA A 218 -13.33 -27.79 -31.93
N ASP A 219 -14.15 -26.82 -32.12
CA ASP A 219 -15.61 -26.83 -32.30
C ASP A 219 -16.57 -26.63 -31.11
N THR A 220 -17.37 -25.61 -31.42
CA THR A 220 -18.85 -25.44 -31.31
C THR A 220 -19.48 -25.09 -29.96
N ALA A 221 -20.01 -23.86 -29.95
CA ALA A 221 -21.41 -23.43 -29.80
C ALA A 221 -22.23 -24.00 -28.63
N ASP A 222 -22.87 -23.21 -27.80
CA ASP A 222 -24.23 -22.74 -27.98
C ASP A 222 -24.77 -21.97 -26.76
N GLU A 223 -25.62 -21.07 -27.04
CA GLU A 223 -26.55 -20.23 -26.33
C GLU A 223 -27.10 -20.70 -24.95
N SER A 224 -27.32 -19.76 -23.99
CA SER A 224 -28.64 -19.19 -23.70
C SER A 224 -28.69 -18.40 -22.38
N SER A 225 -29.21 -17.20 -22.49
CA SER A 225 -30.08 -16.41 -21.61
C SER A 225 -30.54 -17.07 -20.30
N ASP A 226 -30.47 -16.31 -19.20
CA ASP A 226 -31.67 -15.90 -18.48
C ASP A 226 -31.37 -14.79 -17.46
N SER A 227 -32.26 -13.81 -17.48
CA SER A 227 -32.42 -12.69 -16.57
C SER A 227 -33.21 -13.13 -15.33
N GLU A 228 -32.77 -12.73 -14.14
CA GLU A 228 -33.71 -12.52 -13.02
C GLU A 228 -33.30 -11.33 -12.16
N ASP A 229 -34.22 -10.35 -12.16
CA ASP A 229 -34.30 -9.24 -11.20
C ASP A 229 -34.63 -9.78 -9.81
N SER A 230 -33.98 -9.24 -8.78
CA SER A 230 -34.55 -9.28 -7.43
C SER A 230 -34.25 -7.99 -6.67
N ASP A 231 -35.33 -7.25 -6.47
CA ASP A 231 -35.48 -6.12 -5.57
C ASP A 231 -35.01 -6.46 -4.14
N ILE A 232 -34.22 -5.62 -3.53
CA ILE A 232 -33.96 -5.66 -2.09
C ILE A 232 -34.45 -4.36 -1.46
N ASP A 233 -35.50 -4.56 -0.68
CA ASP A 233 -36.18 -3.64 0.20
C ASP A 233 -35.28 -3.11 1.32
N SER A 234 -35.39 -1.78 1.56
CA SER A 234 -34.70 -1.07 2.61
C SER A 234 -35.62 -0.90 3.83
N SER A 235 -35.26 -1.52 4.94
CA SER A 235 -35.80 -1.13 6.24
C SER A 235 -34.66 -1.01 7.24
N ILE A 236 -34.36 0.23 7.62
CA ILE A 236 -33.48 0.57 8.74
C ILE A 236 -34.41 0.76 9.94
N GLU A 237 -34.25 -0.08 10.93
CA GLU A 237 -34.85 0.11 12.25
C GLU A 237 -33.81 0.74 13.19
N ASP A 238 -34.19 1.86 13.79
CA ASP A 238 -33.46 2.56 14.85
C ASP A 238 -33.54 1.73 16.14
N GLU A 239 -32.41 1.29 16.69
CA GLU A 239 -32.34 0.74 18.04
C GLU A 239 -31.55 1.64 19.00
N ASP A 240 -32.16 1.86 20.08
CA ASP A 240 -31.95 2.65 21.29
C ASP A 240 -30.50 2.68 21.82
N MET A 241 -30.05 3.90 22.17
CA MET A 241 -28.89 4.14 23.03
C MET A 241 -29.28 3.85 24.49
N GLU A 242 -28.73 2.78 25.05
CA GLU A 242 -28.70 2.60 26.52
C GLU A 242 -27.47 3.32 27.11
N GLU A 243 -27.80 4.17 28.10
CA GLU A 243 -26.82 4.83 28.98
C GLU A 243 -26.12 3.76 29.84
N LEU A 244 -24.77 3.69 29.72
CA LEU A 244 -23.94 2.87 30.60
C LEU A 244 -23.59 3.68 31.86
N GLU A 245 -24.05 3.20 33.00
CA GLU A 245 -23.69 3.70 34.33
C GLU A 245 -22.18 3.43 34.61
N ASP A 246 -21.52 4.42 35.20
CA ASP A 246 -20.15 4.39 35.71
C ASP A 246 -20.00 3.38 36.86
N ASP A 247 -19.43 2.23 36.62
CA ASP A 247 -18.90 1.34 37.66
C ASP A 247 -17.41 1.66 37.94
N GLU A 248 -17.18 2.56 38.87
CA GLU A 248 -15.89 2.63 39.59
C GLU A 248 -15.82 1.43 40.55
N ASP A 249 -15.00 0.42 40.21
CA ASP A 249 -14.19 -0.39 41.13
C ASP A 249 -13.70 -1.67 40.45
N LEU A 250 -12.38 -1.77 40.36
CA LEU A 250 -11.54 -2.96 40.31
C LEU A 250 -10.38 -2.82 39.32
N ILE A 251 -9.33 -2.12 39.76
CA ILE A 251 -8.04 -2.20 39.14
C ILE A 251 -7.34 -3.48 39.61
N PRO A 252 -7.11 -4.48 38.79
CA PRO A 252 -6.31 -5.64 39.17
C PRO A 252 -4.83 -5.26 39.22
N THR A 253 -4.24 -5.32 40.37
CA THR A 253 -2.82 -5.04 40.67
C THR A 253 -1.88 -6.20 40.30
N LYS A 254 -2.02 -6.82 39.13
CA LYS A 254 -1.02 -7.75 38.60
C LYS A 254 -0.72 -7.38 37.15
N PRO A 255 0.55 -7.24 36.77
CA PRO A 255 0.91 -7.00 35.38
C PRO A 255 0.44 -8.17 34.55
N ILE A 256 -0.48 -7.90 33.62
CA ILE A 256 -0.92 -8.87 32.63
C ILE A 256 0.18 -8.88 31.56
N ASN A 257 1.12 -9.81 31.70
CA ASN A 257 2.17 -10.08 30.72
C ASN A 257 1.55 -10.83 29.53
N ARG A 258 0.74 -10.16 28.72
CA ARG A 258 0.28 -10.67 27.42
C ARG A 258 0.96 -9.85 26.33
N PRO A 259 1.74 -10.46 25.44
CA PRO A 259 2.25 -9.78 24.27
C PRO A 259 1.05 -9.24 23.48
N VAL A 260 1.00 -7.94 23.28
CA VAL A 260 0.00 -7.33 22.40
C VAL A 260 0.44 -7.63 20.97
N LYS A 261 -0.12 -8.69 20.40
CA LYS A 261 0.06 -8.99 18.98
C LYS A 261 -0.72 -7.95 18.17
N LYS A 262 -0.04 -6.94 17.65
CA LYS A 262 -0.57 -6.08 16.61
C LYS A 262 -0.10 -6.63 15.27
N THR A 263 -0.98 -7.26 14.53
CA THR A 263 -0.70 -7.80 13.20
C THR A 263 -1.11 -6.82 12.12
N ALA A 264 -0.33 -6.77 11.04
CA ALA A 264 -0.78 -6.11 9.83
C ALA A 264 -2.02 -6.85 9.31
N SER A 265 -3.13 -6.15 9.16
CA SER A 265 -4.41 -6.76 8.82
C SER A 265 -4.49 -7.25 7.40
N LYS A 266 -3.78 -6.58 6.49
CA LYS A 266 -3.74 -6.93 5.06
C LYS A 266 -2.43 -6.50 4.45
N ILE A 267 -1.72 -7.46 3.87
CA ILE A 267 -0.56 -7.26 3.00
C ILE A 267 -0.93 -7.83 1.64
N LEU A 268 -0.74 -7.06 0.59
CA LEU A 268 -0.98 -7.48 -0.77
C LEU A 268 0.26 -7.20 -1.61
N ILE A 269 0.68 -8.21 -2.37
CA ILE A 269 1.84 -8.20 -3.26
C ILE A 269 1.33 -8.55 -4.66
N LEU A 270 1.72 -7.75 -5.66
CA LEU A 270 1.37 -7.95 -7.07
C LEU A 270 2.57 -7.61 -7.96
#